data_087f659f3f2eee0e5f26d2cbd0cdfdcb
#
_entry.id   087f659f3f2eee0e5f26d2cbd0cdfdcb
#
_cell.length_a   1.000
_cell.length_b   1.000
_cell.length_c   1.000
_cell.angle_alpha   90.00
_cell.angle_beta   90.00
_cell.angle_gamma   90.00
#
_symmetry.space_group_name_H-M   'P 1'
#
loop_
_entity.id
_entity.type
_entity.pdbx_description
1 polymer ?
#
loop_
_entity_poly.entity_id
_entity_poly.type
_entity_poly.pdbx_seq_one_letter_code
_entity_poly.pdbx_strand_id
1 'polypeptide(L)' 'MNFPAWLNSLRIEDAKRMIHRNPDIPSYEVGYKIGCPNPETFKNVFIKFTGCSIEEYRAKIKEQIQAHEV' A
#
# COMPACT_ATOMS: atom_id res chain seq x y z
N MET A 1 9.54 -16.65 -7.09
CA MET A 1 8.36 -16.93 -6.29
C MET A 1 7.12 -16.44 -7.01
N ASN A 2 6.12 -17.30 -7.11
CA ASN A 2 4.90 -16.96 -7.83
C ASN A 2 3.85 -16.43 -6.87
N PHE A 3 3.32 -15.29 -7.19
CA PHE A 3 2.21 -14.72 -6.43
C PHE A 3 0.89 -15.14 -7.06
N PRO A 4 -0.17 -15.25 -6.27
CA PRO A 4 -1.49 -15.52 -6.84
C PRO A 4 -1.87 -14.48 -7.88
N ALA A 5 -2.63 -14.91 -8.88
CA ALA A 5 -3.01 -14.00 -9.96
C ALA A 5 -3.76 -12.79 -9.46
N TRP A 6 -4.57 -12.96 -8.40
CA TRP A 6 -5.34 -11.84 -7.86
C TRP A 6 -4.43 -10.77 -7.25
N LEU A 7 -3.28 -11.17 -6.74
CA LEU A 7 -2.30 -10.21 -6.23
C LEU A 7 -1.65 -9.43 -7.37
N ASN A 8 -1.42 -10.11 -8.48
CA ASN A 8 -0.74 -9.48 -9.61
C ASN A 8 -1.65 -8.55 -10.40
N SER A 9 -2.96 -8.74 -10.32
CA SER A 9 -3.85 -8.05 -11.24
C SER A 9 -3.90 -6.55 -11.01
N LEU A 10 -4.14 -6.08 -9.77
CA LEU A 10 -4.16 -4.64 -9.56
C LEU A 10 -4.42 -4.22 -8.13
N ARG A 11 -4.31 -5.15 -7.23
CA ARG A 11 -4.66 -4.82 -5.85
C ARG A 11 -3.72 -3.78 -5.25
N ILE A 12 -2.48 -3.74 -5.74
CA ILE A 12 -1.54 -2.75 -5.24
C ILE A 12 -1.97 -1.34 -5.64
N GLU A 13 -2.57 -1.18 -6.81
CA GLU A 13 -3.10 0.13 -7.19
C GLU A 13 -4.20 0.58 -6.23
N ASP A 14 -5.09 -0.34 -5.88
CA ASP A 14 -6.12 -0.03 -4.92
C ASP A 14 -5.53 0.34 -3.56
N ALA A 15 -4.50 -0.39 -3.15
CA ALA A 15 -3.84 -0.09 -1.88
C ALA A 15 -3.25 1.32 -1.89
N LYS A 16 -2.62 1.69 -2.98
CA LYS A 16 -2.05 3.04 -3.09
C LYS A 16 -3.13 4.10 -2.98
N ARG A 17 -4.26 3.88 -3.62
CA ARG A 17 -5.36 4.82 -3.55
C ARG A 17 -5.88 4.96 -2.12
N MET A 18 -6.01 3.84 -1.42
CA MET A 18 -6.49 3.91 -0.04
C MET A 18 -5.55 4.71 0.83
N ILE A 19 -4.26 4.50 0.67
CA ILE A 19 -3.27 5.22 1.46
C ILE A 19 -3.29 6.71 1.11
N HIS A 20 -3.47 7.03 -0.16
CA HIS A 20 -3.57 8.43 -0.56
C HIS A 20 -4.79 9.12 0.06
N ARG A 21 -5.91 8.40 0.13
CA ARG A 21 -7.11 8.95 0.73
C ARG A 21 -6.98 9.11 2.23
N ASN A 22 -6.35 8.14 2.87
CA ASN A 22 -6.24 8.11 4.31
C ASN A 22 -4.85 7.62 4.69
N PRO A 23 -3.87 8.54 4.78
CA PRO A 23 -2.50 8.14 5.08
C PRO A 23 -2.34 7.43 6.44
N ASP A 24 -3.35 7.55 7.30
CA ASP A 24 -3.29 6.89 8.60
C ASP A 24 -3.92 5.51 8.61
N ILE A 25 -4.42 5.05 7.47
CA ILE A 25 -5.06 3.73 7.41
C ILE A 25 -4.04 2.64 7.75
N PRO A 26 -4.39 1.69 8.65
CA PRO A 26 -3.48 0.62 9.00
C PRO A 26 -3.22 -0.30 7.81
N SER A 27 -2.00 -0.80 7.74
CA SER A 27 -1.64 -1.68 6.62
C SER A 27 -2.47 -2.94 6.60
N TYR A 28 -2.82 -3.47 7.78
CA TYR A 28 -3.63 -4.68 7.81
C TYR A 28 -5.03 -4.44 7.23
N GLU A 29 -5.55 -3.25 7.43
CA GLU A 29 -6.86 -2.93 6.87
C GLU A 29 -6.79 -2.80 5.36
N VAL A 30 -5.74 -2.18 4.85
CA VAL A 30 -5.55 -2.08 3.40
C VAL A 30 -5.46 -3.48 2.80
N GLY A 31 -4.65 -4.34 3.40
CA GLY A 31 -4.51 -5.70 2.91
C GLY A 31 -5.83 -6.44 2.91
N TYR A 32 -6.60 -6.28 3.99
CA TYR A 32 -7.88 -6.95 4.09
C TYR A 32 -8.83 -6.51 2.97
N LYS A 33 -8.87 -5.22 2.71
CA LYS A 33 -9.80 -4.68 1.72
C LYS A 33 -9.46 -5.09 0.31
N ILE A 34 -8.18 -5.26 0.03
CA ILE A 34 -7.79 -5.70 -1.31
C ILE A 34 -7.78 -7.21 -1.45
N GLY A 35 -8.18 -7.92 -0.39
CA GLY A 35 -8.29 -9.37 -0.46
C GLY A 35 -7.03 -10.12 -0.06
N CYS A 36 -6.12 -9.48 0.64
CA CYS A 36 -4.89 -10.11 1.12
C CYS A 36 -4.90 -10.18 2.63
N PRO A 37 -5.40 -11.27 3.21
CA PRO A 37 -5.56 -11.36 4.67
C PRO A 37 -4.23 -11.46 5.42
N ASN A 38 -3.17 -11.88 4.75
CA ASN A 38 -1.88 -12.04 5.40
C ASN A 38 -1.07 -10.74 5.29
N PRO A 39 -0.87 -10.02 6.42
CA PRO A 39 -0.17 -8.74 6.36
C PRO A 39 1.27 -8.86 5.90
N GLU A 40 1.92 -9.97 6.20
CA GLU A 40 3.30 -10.15 5.77
C GLU A 40 3.39 -10.29 4.27
N THR A 41 2.50 -11.08 3.70
CA THR A 41 2.45 -11.25 2.25
C THR A 41 2.17 -9.91 1.58
N PHE A 42 1.23 -9.15 2.12
CA PHE A 42 0.90 -7.86 1.58
C PHE A 42 2.10 -6.92 1.59
N LYS A 43 2.83 -6.89 2.70
CA LYS A 43 4.00 -6.04 2.78
C LYS A 43 5.04 -6.40 1.72
N ASN A 44 5.30 -7.70 1.56
CA ASN A 44 6.28 -8.14 0.59
C ASN A 44 5.88 -7.79 -0.83
N VAL A 45 4.62 -8.00 -1.15
CA VAL A 45 4.11 -7.68 -2.48
C VAL A 45 4.17 -6.18 -2.72
N PHE A 46 3.79 -5.39 -1.73
CA PHE A 46 3.81 -3.94 -1.87
C PHE A 46 5.21 -3.45 -2.17
N ILE A 47 6.20 -3.94 -1.43
CA ILE A 47 7.58 -3.54 -1.66
C ILE A 47 8.02 -3.94 -3.08
N LYS A 48 7.62 -5.13 -3.50
CA LYS A 48 8.02 -5.62 -4.81
C LYS A 48 7.47 -4.75 -5.93
N PHE A 49 6.24 -4.29 -5.78
CA PHE A 49 5.60 -3.52 -6.85
C PHE A 49 5.86 -2.03 -6.77
N THR A 50 6.09 -1.48 -5.59
CA THR A 50 6.30 -0.04 -5.44
C THR A 50 7.75 0.33 -5.18
N GLY A 51 8.56 -0.62 -4.74
CA GLY A 51 9.95 -0.35 -4.42
C GLY A 51 10.17 0.24 -3.05
N CYS A 52 9.13 0.39 -2.25
CA CYS A 52 9.27 0.90 -0.89
C CYS A 52 8.23 0.27 0.01
N SER A 53 8.47 0.34 1.31
CA SER A 53 7.53 -0.21 2.27
C SER A 53 6.30 0.68 2.38
N ILE A 54 5.24 0.12 2.99
CA ILE A 54 4.02 0.87 3.19
C ILE A 54 4.29 2.10 4.06
N GLU A 55 5.11 1.93 5.07
CA GLU A 55 5.42 3.04 5.96
C GLU A 55 6.19 4.14 5.25
N GLU A 56 7.12 3.75 4.40
CA GLU A 56 7.84 4.74 3.59
C GLU A 56 6.92 5.44 2.62
N TYR A 57 6.04 4.68 2.00
CA TYR A 57 5.08 5.24 1.07
C TYR A 57 4.16 6.24 1.77
N ARG A 58 3.70 5.87 2.96
CA ARG A 58 2.85 6.73 3.76
C ARG A 58 3.56 8.02 4.14
N ALA A 59 4.83 7.90 4.54
CA ALA A 59 5.60 9.08 4.89
C ALA A 59 5.76 10.02 3.71
N LYS A 60 5.98 9.46 2.53
CA LYS A 60 6.10 10.28 1.32
C LYS A 60 4.81 11.03 1.03
N ILE A 61 3.68 10.38 1.22
CA ILE A 61 2.40 11.01 0.99
C ILE A 61 2.19 12.16 1.96
N LYS A 62 2.48 11.93 3.23
CA LYS A 62 2.31 12.97 4.24
C LYS A 62 3.23 14.14 3.97
N GLU A 63 4.43 13.86 3.51
CA GLU A 63 5.37 14.92 3.19
C GLU A 63 4.87 15.73 2.00
N GLN A 64 4.33 15.08 0.99
CA GLN A 64 3.77 15.77 -0.15
C GLN A 64 2.59 16.64 0.23
N ILE A 65 1.74 16.14 1.10
CA ILE A 65 0.58 16.91 1.53
C ILE A 65 1.03 18.17 2.26
N GLN A 66 2.00 18.03 3.15
CA GLN A 66 2.51 19.17 3.90
C GLN A 66 3.17 20.19 2.98
N ALA A 67 3.96 19.72 2.04
CA ALA A 67 4.60 20.62 1.09
C ALA A 67 3.58 21.35 0.24
N HIS A 68 2.50 20.67 -0.08
CA HIS A 68 1.47 21.25 -0.92
C HIS A 68 0.69 22.34 -0.21
N GLU A 69 0.59 22.24 1.10
CA GLU A 69 -0.16 23.22 1.88
C GLU A 69 0.61 24.51 2.08
N VAL A 70 1.90 24.46 1.92
CA VAL A 70 2.69 25.68 2.02
C VAL A 70 2.52 26.51 0.76
#